data_f41d9442b7779ed454688665ba0f559e
#
_entry.id   f41d9442b7779ed454688665ba0f559e
#
_cell.length_a   1.000
_cell.length_b   1.000
_cell.length_c   1.000
_cell.angle_alpha   90.00
_cell.angle_beta   90.00
_cell.angle_gamma   90.00
#
_symmetry.space_group_name_H-M   'P 1'
#
loop_
_entity.id
_entity.type
_entity.pdbx_description
1 polymer ?
#
loop_
_entity_poly.entity_id
_entity_poly.type
_entity_poly.pdbx_seq_one_letter_code
_entity_poly.pdbx_strand_id
1 'polypeptide(L)'
;MKRQNTIVRFFHFIFFIQLSYLCYTKNLITDKNLTKEFATLPKHCRPNINPTLPQFIIGYGSLMQEESKKEDSSMVGENFPIYVSGFQRGWIERGTPIGFSTIYLGVVPKKDSIINAVYFKLNDPSQIKNYDKRENTYCRIKVPRDDIQALSSINLPEGQFWIYTTSGKQLAAPSSDYPIVQSYVDIFLSGCFSLEEKYHLKNFARDCIKTTSNWSGHWVNDRIYPRTAFDNIPYVAKIDPLIAVELPQFFKLIKIE
;
A
#
# COMPACT_ATOMS: atom_id res chain seq x y z
N MET A 1 -25.95 54.47 6.39
CA MET A 1 -26.23 53.17 5.67
C MET A 1 -24.94 52.61 5.13
N LYS A 2 -24.26 51.68 5.83
CA LYS A 2 -23.20 50.81 5.35
C LYS A 2 -22.68 49.98 6.53
N ARG A 3 -23.45 48.99 6.96
CA ARG A 3 -22.96 47.92 7.86
C ARG A 3 -23.84 46.69 7.67
N GLN A 4 -23.66 45.95 6.59
CA GLN A 4 -24.37 44.66 6.43
C GLN A 4 -23.67 43.63 5.53
N ASN A 5 -22.42 43.81 5.12
CA ASN A 5 -21.79 42.84 4.16
C ASN A 5 -20.60 42.06 4.70
N THR A 6 -20.32 42.08 6.02
CA THR A 6 -19.10 41.38 6.53
C THR A 6 -19.42 40.03 7.20
N ILE A 7 -20.65 39.73 7.52
CA ILE A 7 -21.04 38.51 8.27
C ILE A 7 -21.25 37.30 7.35
N VAL A 8 -21.63 37.50 6.09
CA VAL A 8 -21.97 36.39 5.19
C VAL A 8 -20.70 35.66 4.65
N ARG A 9 -19.53 36.30 4.61
CA ARG A 9 -18.28 35.63 4.14
C ARG A 9 -17.62 34.72 5.18
N PHE A 10 -17.89 34.91 6.47
CA PHE A 10 -17.32 34.07 7.52
C PHE A 10 -18.01 32.72 7.66
N PHE A 11 -19.33 32.64 7.39
CA PHE A 11 -20.08 31.39 7.46
C PHE A 11 -19.77 30.40 6.31
N HIS A 12 -19.40 30.88 5.13
CA HIS A 12 -19.04 30.01 4.00
C HIS A 12 -17.67 29.34 4.18
N PHE A 13 -16.74 30.00 4.88
CA PHE A 13 -15.40 29.44 5.10
C PHE A 13 -15.40 28.34 6.17
N ILE A 14 -16.23 28.46 7.19
CA ILE A 14 -16.39 27.43 8.26
C ILE A 14 -17.10 26.19 7.71
N PHE A 15 -18.05 26.36 6.79
CA PHE A 15 -18.79 25.23 6.19
C PHE A 15 -17.92 24.37 5.25
N PHE A 16 -16.98 24.97 4.52
CA PHE A 16 -16.03 24.25 3.67
C PHE A 16 -14.98 23.48 4.47
N ILE A 17 -14.53 23.99 5.60
CA ILE A 17 -13.58 23.28 6.48
C ILE A 17 -14.28 22.10 7.17
N GLN A 18 -15.55 22.23 7.53
CA GLN A 18 -16.32 21.13 8.13
C GLN A 18 -16.69 20.02 7.13
N LEU A 19 -16.95 20.35 5.85
CA LEU A 19 -17.18 19.33 4.81
C LEU A 19 -15.90 18.56 4.45
N SER A 20 -14.74 19.19 4.44
CA SER A 20 -13.46 18.49 4.22
C SER A 20 -13.11 17.59 5.41
N TYR A 21 -13.44 17.96 6.63
CA TYR A 21 -13.27 17.12 7.82
C TYR A 21 -14.23 15.93 7.83
N LEU A 22 -15.48 16.08 7.41
CA LEU A 22 -16.46 14.98 7.31
C LEU A 22 -16.13 13.98 6.19
N CYS A 23 -15.51 14.44 5.09
CA CYS A 23 -15.10 13.54 4.02
C CYS A 23 -13.87 12.70 4.41
N TYR A 24 -13.00 13.22 5.29
CA TYR A 24 -11.79 12.53 5.74
C TYR A 24 -12.09 11.50 6.85
N THR A 25 -13.08 11.74 7.69
CA THR A 25 -13.48 10.81 8.78
C THR A 25 -14.20 9.55 8.29
N LYS A 26 -14.73 9.54 7.05
CA LYS A 26 -15.40 8.38 6.47
C LYS A 26 -14.45 7.24 6.03
N ASN A 27 -13.14 7.49 5.97
CA ASN A 27 -12.15 6.48 5.55
C ASN A 27 -11.31 5.88 6.71
N LEU A 28 -11.55 6.29 7.94
CA LEU A 28 -10.94 5.64 9.10
C LEU A 28 -11.70 4.33 9.37
N ILE A 29 -11.14 3.23 8.86
CA ILE A 29 -11.60 1.91 9.25
C ILE A 29 -11.17 1.73 10.72
N THR A 30 -12.13 1.73 11.65
CA THR A 30 -11.83 1.41 13.07
C THR A 30 -11.61 -0.09 13.22
N ASP A 31 -10.80 -0.52 14.17
CA ASP A 31 -10.47 -1.93 14.43
C ASP A 31 -11.72 -2.85 14.49
N LYS A 32 -12.83 -2.36 15.06
CA LYS A 32 -14.10 -3.08 15.14
C LYS A 32 -14.79 -3.28 13.79
N ASN A 33 -14.58 -2.36 12.84
CA ASN A 33 -15.13 -2.45 11.49
C ASN A 33 -14.25 -3.32 10.59
N LEU A 34 -12.91 -3.27 10.74
CA LEU A 34 -11.97 -4.15 10.05
C LEU A 34 -12.30 -5.62 10.30
N THR A 35 -12.47 -6.01 11.56
CA THR A 35 -12.76 -7.41 11.91
C THR A 35 -14.12 -7.91 11.46
N LYS A 36 -15.10 -7.04 11.32
CA LYS A 36 -16.48 -7.42 10.95
C LYS A 36 -16.70 -7.46 9.44
N GLU A 37 -16.07 -6.54 8.69
CA GLU A 37 -16.19 -6.43 7.23
C GLU A 37 -15.31 -7.46 6.49
N PHE A 38 -14.18 -7.87 7.11
CA PHE A 38 -13.18 -8.76 6.51
C PHE A 38 -13.01 -10.09 7.27
N ALA A 39 -13.94 -10.44 8.17
CA ALA A 39 -13.92 -11.68 8.94
C ALA A 39 -14.02 -12.96 8.08
N THR A 40 -14.39 -12.84 6.82
CA THR A 40 -14.43 -13.95 5.88
C THR A 40 -13.18 -13.97 5.03
N LEU A 41 -12.20 -14.77 5.44
CA LEU A 41 -11.14 -15.22 4.54
C LEU A 41 -11.73 -15.71 3.22
N PRO A 42 -11.07 -15.40 2.07
CA PRO A 42 -11.43 -16.07 0.82
C PRO A 42 -11.44 -17.56 1.07
N LYS A 43 -12.55 -18.23 0.72
CA LYS A 43 -12.75 -19.69 0.94
C LYS A 43 -11.63 -20.57 0.38
N HIS A 44 -10.78 -20.01 -0.49
CA HIS A 44 -9.67 -20.66 -1.17
C HIS A 44 -8.40 -19.81 -1.11
N CYS A 45 -7.79 -19.76 0.09
CA CYS A 45 -6.46 -19.20 0.24
C CYS A 45 -5.44 -20.08 -0.51
N ARG A 46 -4.57 -19.45 -1.33
CA ARG A 46 -3.49 -20.12 -2.09
C ARG A 46 -3.99 -21.24 -3.01
N PRO A 47 -4.91 -20.95 -3.95
CA PRO A 47 -5.40 -21.95 -4.90
C PRO A 47 -4.26 -22.46 -5.78
N ASN A 48 -4.46 -23.67 -6.32
CA ASN A 48 -3.51 -24.26 -7.25
C ASN A 48 -3.31 -23.37 -8.48
N ILE A 49 -2.07 -23.25 -8.92
CA ILE A 49 -1.74 -22.58 -10.18
C ILE A 49 -1.93 -23.55 -11.35
N ASN A 50 -2.15 -22.98 -12.53
CA ASN A 50 -1.96 -23.73 -13.78
C ASN A 50 -0.51 -23.55 -14.25
N PRO A 51 0.37 -24.56 -14.13
CA PRO A 51 1.79 -24.44 -14.44
C PRO A 51 2.08 -24.25 -15.94
N THR A 52 1.11 -24.48 -16.81
CA THR A 52 1.25 -24.26 -18.26
C THR A 52 1.06 -22.80 -18.66
N LEU A 53 0.54 -21.98 -17.76
CA LEU A 53 0.34 -20.55 -17.99
C LEU A 53 1.44 -19.72 -17.31
N PRO A 54 1.83 -18.58 -17.88
CA PRO A 54 2.66 -17.60 -17.20
C PRO A 54 2.04 -17.17 -15.86
N GLN A 55 2.88 -17.02 -14.83
CA GLN A 55 2.48 -16.62 -13.49
C GLN A 55 3.01 -15.21 -13.21
N PHE A 56 2.15 -14.34 -12.70
CA PHE A 56 2.48 -12.97 -12.33
C PHE A 56 2.08 -12.69 -10.89
N ILE A 57 2.95 -11.98 -10.17
CA ILE A 57 2.64 -11.46 -8.82
C ILE A 57 2.29 -9.98 -8.94
N ILE A 58 1.25 -9.55 -8.24
CA ILE A 58 0.90 -8.16 -8.06
C ILE A 58 1.51 -7.68 -6.74
N GLY A 59 2.44 -6.73 -6.83
CA GLY A 59 3.07 -6.07 -5.70
C GLY A 59 2.44 -4.69 -5.45
N TYR A 60 2.11 -4.39 -4.19
CA TYR A 60 1.45 -3.14 -3.80
C TYR A 60 2.11 -2.46 -2.58
N GLY A 61 3.16 -3.06 -2.02
CA GLY A 61 3.97 -2.59 -0.89
C GLY A 61 5.45 -2.68 -1.21
N SER A 62 6.25 -3.37 -0.39
CA SER A 62 7.71 -3.54 -0.58
C SER A 62 8.07 -4.19 -1.92
N LEU A 63 7.21 -5.04 -2.48
CA LEU A 63 7.42 -5.66 -3.80
C LEU A 63 7.41 -4.65 -4.97
N MET A 64 6.99 -3.41 -4.75
CA MET A 64 7.10 -2.35 -5.76
C MET A 64 8.54 -1.87 -5.92
N GLN A 65 9.39 -2.09 -4.93
CA GLN A 65 10.81 -1.77 -4.96
C GLN A 65 11.60 -2.99 -5.49
N GLU A 66 12.46 -2.76 -6.51
CA GLU A 66 13.12 -3.83 -7.26
C GLU A 66 14.10 -4.68 -6.42
N GLU A 67 14.83 -4.06 -5.49
CA GLU A 67 15.81 -4.75 -4.64
C GLU A 67 15.08 -5.61 -3.61
N SER A 68 14.11 -5.04 -2.89
CA SER A 68 13.29 -5.78 -1.92
C SER A 68 12.56 -6.97 -2.57
N LYS A 69 12.07 -6.82 -3.80
CA LYS A 69 11.45 -7.90 -4.56
C LYS A 69 12.40 -9.07 -4.80
N LYS A 70 13.69 -8.80 -5.01
CA LYS A 70 14.73 -9.79 -5.38
C LYS A 70 15.35 -10.49 -4.18
N GLU A 71 15.13 -10.04 -2.95
CA GLU A 71 15.69 -10.64 -1.74
C GLU A 71 15.45 -12.16 -1.66
N ASP A 72 14.22 -12.62 -1.99
CA ASP A 72 13.85 -14.04 -1.93
C ASP A 72 13.86 -14.75 -3.29
N SER A 73 14.03 -14.02 -4.38
CA SER A 73 14.08 -14.60 -5.73
C SER A 73 14.76 -13.66 -6.72
N SER A 74 15.97 -13.99 -7.12
CA SER A 74 16.71 -13.28 -8.17
C SER A 74 16.15 -13.52 -9.58
N MET A 75 15.29 -14.53 -9.76
CA MET A 75 14.76 -14.97 -11.06
C MET A 75 13.35 -14.46 -11.33
N VAL A 76 13.13 -13.16 -11.18
CA VAL A 76 11.85 -12.51 -11.44
C VAL A 76 12.01 -11.41 -12.49
N GLY A 77 10.92 -11.16 -13.23
CA GLY A 77 10.84 -10.08 -14.19
C GLY A 77 10.85 -8.69 -13.53
N GLU A 78 10.98 -7.66 -14.34
CA GLU A 78 10.87 -6.28 -13.91
C GLU A 78 9.42 -5.91 -13.51
N ASN A 79 9.27 -4.82 -12.75
CA ASN A 79 8.00 -4.28 -12.32
C ASN A 79 7.35 -3.45 -13.44
N PHE A 80 6.09 -3.74 -13.76
CA PHE A 80 5.24 -2.97 -14.67
C PHE A 80 4.10 -2.33 -13.89
N PRO A 81 3.91 -1.00 -13.99
CA PRO A 81 2.88 -0.30 -13.23
C PRO A 81 1.47 -0.59 -13.76
N ILE A 82 0.54 -0.76 -12.82
CA ILE A 82 -0.87 -1.06 -13.07
C ILE A 82 -1.78 -0.34 -12.08
N TYR A 83 -3.06 -0.21 -12.44
CA TYR A 83 -4.15 -0.11 -11.48
C TYR A 83 -4.81 -1.47 -11.29
N VAL A 84 -5.28 -1.73 -10.05
CA VAL A 84 -6.05 -2.94 -9.72
C VAL A 84 -7.33 -2.52 -9.02
N SER A 85 -8.46 -2.88 -9.62
CA SER A 85 -9.81 -2.63 -9.09
C SER A 85 -10.24 -3.70 -8.09
N GLY A 86 -11.18 -3.36 -7.21
CA GLY A 86 -11.73 -4.31 -6.25
C GLY A 86 -10.90 -4.55 -5.00
N PHE A 87 -9.88 -3.71 -4.74
CA PHE A 87 -9.01 -3.83 -3.57
C PHE A 87 -8.79 -2.47 -2.91
N GLN A 88 -8.70 -2.49 -1.58
CA GLN A 88 -8.24 -1.36 -0.77
C GLN A 88 -6.91 -1.71 -0.12
N ARG A 89 -5.88 -0.87 -0.33
CA ARG A 89 -4.61 -0.92 0.38
C ARG A 89 -4.68 -0.09 1.65
N GLY A 90 -4.01 -0.56 2.71
CA GLY A 90 -3.89 0.18 3.96
C GLY A 90 -2.77 -0.37 4.86
N TRP A 91 -2.46 0.38 5.91
CA TRP A 91 -1.62 -0.05 7.01
C TRP A 91 -2.45 -0.96 7.91
N ILE A 92 -2.55 -2.24 7.56
CA ILE A 92 -3.51 -3.19 8.16
C ILE A 92 -2.94 -4.58 8.43
N GLU A 93 -1.71 -4.89 8.02
CA GLU A 93 -1.09 -6.19 8.27
C GLU A 93 -0.16 -6.11 9.46
N ARG A 94 -0.56 -6.67 10.59
CA ARG A 94 0.26 -6.73 11.80
C ARG A 94 1.39 -7.74 11.62
N GLY A 95 2.63 -7.27 11.77
CA GLY A 95 3.81 -8.11 11.74
C GLY A 95 3.88 -9.08 12.93
N THR A 96 4.73 -10.08 12.81
CA THR A 96 5.03 -10.99 13.92
C THR A 96 5.84 -10.23 14.97
N PRO A 97 5.51 -10.34 16.27
CA PRO A 97 6.26 -9.68 17.33
C PRO A 97 7.62 -10.36 17.51
N ILE A 98 8.66 -9.77 16.94
CA ILE A 98 10.05 -10.20 17.09
C ILE A 98 10.86 -8.97 17.50
N GLY A 99 10.91 -8.69 18.81
CA GLY A 99 11.66 -7.58 19.38
C GLY A 99 11.04 -6.21 19.04
N PHE A 100 10.98 -5.86 17.76
CA PHE A 100 10.34 -4.65 17.25
C PHE A 100 9.14 -5.00 16.39
N SER A 101 7.96 -4.71 16.89
CA SER A 101 6.72 -4.94 16.15
C SER A 101 6.45 -3.79 15.17
N THR A 102 5.84 -4.07 14.03
CA THR A 102 5.46 -3.08 13.03
C THR A 102 4.16 -3.46 12.34
N ILE A 103 3.46 -2.48 11.78
CA ILE A 103 2.36 -2.68 10.86
C ILE A 103 2.87 -2.54 9.43
N TYR A 104 2.48 -3.46 8.57
CA TYR A 104 2.81 -3.47 7.15
C TYR A 104 1.62 -3.06 6.30
N LEU A 105 1.89 -2.79 5.03
CA LEU A 105 0.83 -2.63 4.03
C LEU A 105 0.18 -3.98 3.75
N GLY A 106 -1.15 -3.95 3.74
CA GLY A 106 -1.98 -5.05 3.32
C GLY A 106 -3.04 -4.58 2.34
N VAL A 107 -3.67 -5.51 1.64
CA VAL A 107 -4.87 -5.26 0.84
C VAL A 107 -5.99 -6.19 1.27
N VAL A 108 -7.20 -5.68 1.16
CA VAL A 108 -8.43 -6.44 1.35
C VAL A 108 -9.35 -6.23 0.15
N PRO A 109 -10.15 -7.24 -0.24
CA PRO A 109 -11.17 -7.04 -1.25
C PRO A 109 -12.14 -5.93 -0.85
N LYS A 110 -12.36 -4.94 -1.72
CA LYS A 110 -13.31 -3.86 -1.50
C LYS A 110 -13.85 -3.38 -2.84
N LYS A 111 -15.15 -3.61 -3.06
CA LYS A 111 -15.86 -3.12 -4.23
C LYS A 111 -15.70 -1.59 -4.36
N ASP A 112 -15.64 -1.10 -5.58
CA ASP A 112 -15.53 0.32 -5.94
C ASP A 112 -14.24 1.02 -5.42
N SER A 113 -13.24 0.24 -5.03
CA SER A 113 -11.90 0.71 -4.70
C SER A 113 -10.90 0.35 -5.79
N ILE A 114 -9.86 1.17 -5.91
CA ILE A 114 -8.76 0.96 -6.85
C ILE A 114 -7.44 1.29 -6.16
N ILE A 115 -6.41 0.53 -6.45
CA ILE A 115 -5.05 0.77 -5.98
C ILE A 115 -4.10 0.84 -7.16
N ASN A 116 -3.05 1.67 -7.06
CA ASN A 116 -1.90 1.54 -7.93
C ASN A 116 -0.96 0.47 -7.36
N ALA A 117 -0.38 -0.30 -8.26
CA ALA A 117 0.43 -1.47 -7.95
C ALA A 117 1.41 -1.74 -9.10
N VAL A 118 2.13 -2.83 -9.02
CA VAL A 118 2.92 -3.39 -10.12
C VAL A 118 2.53 -4.83 -10.37
N TYR A 119 2.83 -5.34 -11.55
CA TYR A 119 2.96 -6.77 -11.75
C TYR A 119 4.37 -7.11 -12.23
N PHE A 120 4.81 -8.32 -11.91
CA PHE A 120 6.05 -8.89 -12.43
C PHE A 120 5.89 -10.39 -12.70
N LYS A 121 6.62 -10.88 -13.69
CA LYS A 121 6.56 -12.28 -14.11
C LYS A 121 7.44 -13.14 -13.22
N LEU A 122 6.97 -14.33 -12.85
CA LEU A 122 7.81 -15.41 -12.36
C LEU A 122 8.42 -16.14 -13.57
N ASN A 123 9.76 -16.21 -13.65
CA ASN A 123 10.44 -16.87 -14.76
C ASN A 123 10.21 -18.38 -14.74
N ASP A 124 10.01 -18.94 -13.54
CA ASP A 124 9.58 -20.32 -13.31
C ASP A 124 8.30 -20.32 -12.45
N PRO A 125 7.19 -20.94 -12.91
CA PRO A 125 5.95 -21.04 -12.13
C PRO A 125 6.14 -21.65 -10.73
N SER A 126 7.13 -22.53 -10.53
CA SER A 126 7.42 -23.14 -9.23
C SER A 126 7.84 -22.13 -8.16
N GLN A 127 8.36 -20.95 -8.56
CA GLN A 127 8.77 -19.86 -7.66
C GLN A 127 7.59 -19.26 -6.87
N ILE A 128 6.37 -19.53 -7.26
CA ILE A 128 5.20 -19.14 -6.47
C ILE A 128 5.28 -19.64 -5.02
N LYS A 129 5.93 -20.79 -4.80
CA LYS A 129 6.15 -21.36 -3.46
C LYS A 129 7.09 -20.50 -2.60
N ASN A 130 8.07 -19.84 -3.21
CA ASN A 130 8.98 -18.95 -2.51
C ASN A 130 8.23 -17.71 -2.04
N TYR A 131 7.37 -17.13 -2.90
CA TYR A 131 6.51 -16.03 -2.51
C TYR A 131 5.45 -16.46 -1.48
N ASP A 132 4.86 -17.65 -1.59
CA ASP A 132 3.96 -18.19 -0.58
C ASP A 132 4.64 -18.37 0.79
N LYS A 133 5.96 -18.63 0.80
CA LYS A 133 6.77 -18.72 2.03
C LYS A 133 7.10 -17.34 2.58
N ARG A 134 7.50 -16.39 1.73
CA ARG A 134 7.75 -14.99 2.10
C ARG A 134 6.48 -14.35 2.70
N GLU A 135 5.38 -14.47 1.99
CA GLU A 135 4.09 -13.88 2.33
C GLU A 135 3.24 -14.85 3.20
N ASN A 136 3.86 -15.49 4.20
CA ASN A 136 3.25 -16.62 4.93
C ASN A 136 2.02 -16.23 5.75
N THR A 137 1.91 -14.96 6.16
CA THR A 137 0.76 -14.40 6.91
C THR A 137 -0.38 -13.97 6.01
N TYR A 138 -0.11 -13.79 4.72
CA TYR A 138 -1.10 -13.36 3.73
C TYR A 138 -1.76 -14.53 3.00
N CYS A 139 -2.90 -14.25 2.41
CA CYS A 139 -3.65 -15.17 1.57
C CYS A 139 -3.47 -14.82 0.10
N ARG A 140 -2.84 -15.69 -0.70
CA ARG A 140 -2.74 -15.50 -2.14
C ARG A 140 -4.07 -15.82 -2.81
N ILE A 141 -4.59 -14.88 -3.60
CA ILE A 141 -5.80 -15.05 -4.40
C ILE A 141 -5.54 -14.66 -5.86
N LYS A 142 -6.35 -15.19 -6.77
CA LYS A 142 -6.30 -14.83 -8.19
C LYS A 142 -7.03 -13.52 -8.43
N VAL A 143 -6.42 -12.63 -9.22
CA VAL A 143 -7.06 -11.39 -9.68
C VAL A 143 -7.55 -11.62 -11.12
N PRO A 144 -8.83 -11.34 -11.42
CA PRO A 144 -9.34 -11.33 -12.78
C PRO A 144 -8.56 -10.33 -13.64
N ARG A 145 -8.29 -10.69 -14.89
CA ARG A 145 -7.56 -9.82 -15.82
C ARG A 145 -8.29 -8.50 -16.06
N ASP A 146 -9.61 -8.54 -16.09
CA ASP A 146 -10.48 -7.36 -16.32
C ASP A 146 -10.44 -6.35 -15.17
N ASP A 147 -9.98 -6.76 -13.99
CA ASP A 147 -9.76 -5.87 -12.84
C ASP A 147 -8.38 -5.16 -12.89
N ILE A 148 -7.55 -5.44 -13.91
CA ILE A 148 -6.19 -4.92 -14.03
C ILE A 148 -6.08 -4.00 -15.24
N GLN A 149 -5.63 -2.77 -15.02
CA GLN A 149 -5.34 -1.78 -16.06
C GLN A 149 -3.84 -1.48 -16.12
N ALA A 150 -3.19 -1.74 -17.26
CA ALA A 150 -1.80 -1.37 -17.47
C ALA A 150 -1.65 0.17 -17.55
N LEU A 151 -0.58 0.69 -16.94
CA LEU A 151 -0.23 2.12 -16.95
C LEU A 151 0.96 2.43 -17.87
N SER A 152 1.56 1.41 -18.46
CA SER A 152 2.63 1.53 -19.46
C SER A 152 2.07 1.27 -20.87
N SER A 153 2.87 1.57 -21.89
CA SER A 153 2.55 1.24 -23.29
C SER A 153 2.56 -0.28 -23.58
N ILE A 154 2.92 -1.09 -22.61
CA ILE A 154 2.99 -2.55 -22.72
C ILE A 154 1.61 -3.12 -22.39
N ASN A 155 1.06 -3.88 -23.30
CA ASN A 155 -0.20 -4.59 -23.08
C ASN A 155 -0.06 -5.60 -21.95
N LEU A 156 -1.12 -5.73 -21.13
CA LEU A 156 -1.18 -6.73 -20.08
C LEU A 156 -1.06 -8.15 -20.69
N PRO A 157 -0.04 -8.94 -20.29
CA PRO A 157 0.21 -10.26 -20.89
C PRO A 157 -0.87 -11.28 -20.50
N GLU A 158 -0.97 -12.36 -21.28
CA GLU A 158 -1.79 -13.51 -20.90
C GLU A 158 -1.14 -14.29 -19.76
N GLY A 159 -1.96 -14.80 -18.81
CA GLY A 159 -1.50 -15.59 -17.68
C GLY A 159 -2.37 -15.49 -16.45
N GLN A 160 -1.84 -15.93 -15.32
CA GLN A 160 -2.50 -15.86 -14.01
C GLN A 160 -1.86 -14.79 -13.15
N PHE A 161 -2.68 -13.87 -12.64
CA PHE A 161 -2.25 -12.78 -11.75
C PHE A 161 -2.67 -13.09 -10.31
N TRP A 162 -1.72 -12.91 -9.39
CA TRP A 162 -1.88 -13.24 -7.99
C TRP A 162 -1.59 -12.04 -7.11
N ILE A 163 -2.44 -11.81 -6.11
CA ILE A 163 -2.25 -10.80 -5.08
C ILE A 163 -2.30 -11.46 -3.71
N TYR A 164 -1.48 -10.96 -2.77
CA TYR A 164 -1.46 -11.43 -1.39
C TYR A 164 -2.33 -10.51 -0.54
N THR A 165 -3.40 -11.02 0.04
CA THR A 165 -4.38 -10.25 0.83
C THR A 165 -4.21 -10.50 2.31
N THR A 166 -4.36 -9.45 3.10
CA THR A 166 -4.39 -9.52 4.57
C THR A 166 -5.61 -10.31 5.03
N SER A 167 -5.43 -11.10 6.06
CA SER A 167 -6.51 -11.96 6.54
C SER A 167 -6.40 -12.32 8.02
N GLY A 168 -7.54 -12.62 8.64
CA GLY A 168 -7.62 -13.23 9.95
C GLY A 168 -7.00 -12.40 11.08
N LYS A 169 -6.16 -13.03 11.89
CA LYS A 169 -5.58 -12.45 13.11
C LYS A 169 -4.56 -11.34 12.87
N GLN A 170 -4.05 -11.23 11.64
CA GLN A 170 -3.06 -10.20 11.30
C GLN A 170 -3.70 -8.86 10.94
N LEU A 171 -5.00 -8.87 10.68
CA LEU A 171 -5.74 -7.66 10.34
C LEU A 171 -5.88 -6.75 11.57
N ALA A 172 -5.22 -5.61 11.58
CA ALA A 172 -5.23 -4.63 12.67
C ALA A 172 -4.95 -3.22 12.15
N ALA A 173 -5.30 -2.20 12.93
CA ALA A 173 -4.88 -0.82 12.69
C ALA A 173 -3.49 -0.54 13.31
N PRO A 174 -2.76 0.51 12.87
CA PRO A 174 -1.56 0.96 13.55
C PRO A 174 -1.81 1.31 15.01
N SER A 175 -0.87 0.93 15.87
CA SER A 175 -0.93 1.20 17.31
C SER A 175 0.48 1.56 17.85
N SER A 176 0.58 1.90 19.13
CA SER A 176 1.88 2.10 19.79
C SER A 176 2.77 0.85 19.73
N ASP A 177 2.16 -0.33 19.81
CA ASP A 177 2.88 -1.61 19.80
C ASP A 177 3.23 -2.06 18.40
N TYR A 178 2.44 -1.63 17.41
CA TYR A 178 2.60 -1.92 15.99
C TYR A 178 2.50 -0.62 15.18
N PRO A 179 3.51 0.27 15.28
CA PRO A 179 3.51 1.53 14.55
C PRO A 179 3.79 1.34 13.06
N ILE A 180 3.45 2.35 12.27
CA ILE A 180 4.05 2.56 10.96
C ILE A 180 5.53 2.86 11.19
N VAL A 181 6.43 2.21 10.45
CA VAL A 181 7.88 2.45 10.53
C VAL A 181 8.38 3.14 9.26
N GLN A 182 9.20 4.18 9.44
CA GLN A 182 9.69 4.99 8.31
C GLN A 182 10.52 4.16 7.33
N SER A 183 11.32 3.21 7.82
CA SER A 183 12.10 2.32 6.95
C SER A 183 11.25 1.56 5.93
N TYR A 184 10.07 1.09 6.32
CA TYR A 184 9.16 0.43 5.39
C TYR A 184 8.44 1.42 4.46
N VAL A 185 8.09 2.61 4.95
CA VAL A 185 7.54 3.69 4.12
C VAL A 185 8.53 4.09 3.03
N ASP A 186 9.82 4.17 3.39
CA ASP A 186 10.89 4.49 2.45
C ASP A 186 11.02 3.44 1.34
N ILE A 187 10.98 2.15 1.66
CA ILE A 187 10.98 1.07 0.66
C ILE A 187 9.79 1.23 -0.29
N PHE A 188 8.59 1.37 0.27
CA PHE A 188 7.36 1.50 -0.50
C PHE A 188 7.38 2.70 -1.44
N LEU A 189 7.68 3.90 -0.91
CA LEU A 189 7.65 5.13 -1.71
C LEU A 189 8.84 5.23 -2.66
N SER A 190 10.01 4.66 -2.33
CA SER A 190 11.13 4.53 -3.27
C SER A 190 10.74 3.72 -4.50
N GLY A 191 10.01 2.61 -4.31
CA GLY A 191 9.44 1.84 -5.42
C GLY A 191 8.48 2.68 -6.27
N CYS A 192 7.59 3.46 -5.63
CA CYS A 192 6.66 4.33 -6.33
C CYS A 192 7.38 5.42 -7.16
N PHE A 193 8.40 6.09 -6.60
CA PHE A 193 9.19 7.09 -7.32
C PHE A 193 10.01 6.49 -8.46
N SER A 194 10.61 5.33 -8.26
CA SER A 194 11.35 4.62 -9.32
C SER A 194 10.45 4.31 -10.51
N LEU A 195 9.23 3.86 -10.28
CA LEU A 195 8.23 3.60 -11.32
C LEU A 195 7.76 4.88 -12.00
N GLU A 196 7.52 5.95 -11.22
CA GLU A 196 7.14 7.27 -11.74
C GLU A 196 8.19 7.77 -12.74
N GLU A 197 9.47 7.69 -12.40
CA GLU A 197 10.58 8.10 -13.28
C GLU A 197 10.74 7.17 -14.48
N LYS A 198 10.79 5.86 -14.25
CA LYS A 198 11.04 4.86 -15.31
C LYS A 198 9.98 4.88 -16.41
N TYR A 199 8.72 5.01 -16.01
CA TYR A 199 7.57 4.95 -16.94
C TYR A 199 6.96 6.31 -17.24
N HIS A 200 7.60 7.43 -16.80
CA HIS A 200 7.13 8.81 -16.99
C HIS A 200 5.68 9.02 -16.52
N LEU A 201 5.32 8.38 -15.39
CA LEU A 201 3.96 8.44 -14.82
C LEU A 201 3.80 9.73 -14.01
N LYS A 202 2.76 10.48 -14.28
CA LYS A 202 2.47 11.72 -13.54
C LYS A 202 1.82 11.39 -12.19
N ASN A 203 2.43 11.85 -11.09
CA ASN A 203 1.91 11.72 -9.71
C ASN A 203 1.76 10.27 -9.19
N PHE A 204 2.42 9.29 -9.76
CA PHE A 204 2.27 7.89 -9.33
C PHE A 204 2.65 7.69 -7.85
N ALA A 205 3.75 8.31 -7.37
CA ALA A 205 4.14 8.27 -5.97
C ALA A 205 3.11 8.95 -5.04
N ARG A 206 2.52 10.07 -5.48
CA ARG A 206 1.42 10.72 -4.77
C ARG A 206 0.18 9.82 -4.68
N ASP A 207 -0.16 9.14 -5.76
CA ASP A 207 -1.29 8.22 -5.79
C ASP A 207 -1.05 7.00 -4.91
N CYS A 208 0.22 6.57 -4.74
CA CYS A 208 0.59 5.55 -3.75
C CYS A 208 0.14 5.96 -2.33
N ILE A 209 0.31 7.22 -1.95
CA ILE A 209 -0.16 7.73 -0.65
C ILE A 209 -1.69 7.81 -0.62
N LYS A 210 -2.30 8.39 -1.65
CA LYS A 210 -3.75 8.65 -1.71
C LYS A 210 -4.61 7.39 -1.75
N THR A 211 -4.13 6.33 -2.39
CA THR A 211 -4.82 5.03 -2.47
C THR A 211 -4.51 4.13 -1.28
N THR A 212 -3.70 4.61 -0.30
CA THR A 212 -3.39 3.89 0.94
C THR A 212 -4.20 4.47 2.09
N SER A 213 -4.93 3.63 2.79
CA SER A 213 -5.72 3.97 3.98
C SER A 213 -4.94 3.73 5.28
N ASN A 214 -5.55 4.08 6.42
CA ASN A 214 -5.04 3.82 7.76
C ASN A 214 -3.69 4.46 8.08
N TRP A 215 -3.32 5.56 7.40
CA TRP A 215 -2.25 6.41 7.89
C TRP A 215 -2.56 6.89 9.31
N SER A 216 -1.56 6.91 10.19
CA SER A 216 -1.77 7.12 11.62
C SER A 216 -0.65 7.95 12.27
N GLY A 217 -0.95 8.59 13.39
CA GLY A 217 0.08 9.20 14.25
C GLY A 217 0.89 8.18 15.06
N HIS A 218 0.50 6.90 15.07
CA HIS A 218 1.36 5.81 15.52
C HIS A 218 2.40 5.51 14.43
N TRP A 219 3.41 6.40 14.33
CA TRP A 219 4.45 6.35 13.30
C TRP A 219 5.78 6.72 13.92
N VAL A 220 6.80 5.90 13.68
CA VAL A 220 8.16 6.11 14.16
C VAL A 220 9.13 6.23 12.98
N ASN A 221 10.10 7.12 13.11
CA ASN A 221 11.22 7.24 12.20
C ASN A 221 12.38 6.42 12.77
N ASP A 222 12.51 5.21 12.26
CA ASP A 222 13.50 4.20 12.62
C ASP A 222 14.69 4.18 11.67
N ARG A 223 14.96 5.25 10.90
CA ARG A 223 16.04 5.27 9.90
C ARG A 223 17.44 5.08 10.50
N ILE A 224 17.63 5.35 11.82
CA ILE A 224 18.90 5.13 12.50
C ILE A 224 19.14 3.64 12.76
N TYR A 225 18.08 2.92 13.17
CA TYR A 225 18.08 1.48 13.38
C TYR A 225 16.86 0.85 12.70
N PRO A 226 16.91 0.64 11.37
CA PRO A 226 15.75 0.25 10.60
C PRO A 226 15.19 -1.11 11.03
N ARG A 227 13.90 -1.17 11.32
CA ARG A 227 13.17 -2.42 11.57
C ARG A 227 12.96 -3.22 10.28
N THR A 228 12.98 -2.54 9.14
CA THR A 228 13.01 -3.17 7.82
C THR A 228 14.32 -2.76 7.16
N ALA A 229 15.20 -3.73 6.94
CA ALA A 229 16.52 -3.48 6.36
C ALA A 229 16.37 -2.93 4.93
N PHE A 230 17.09 -1.84 4.65
CA PHE A 230 17.16 -1.22 3.34
C PHE A 230 18.46 -0.42 3.26
N ASP A 231 19.41 -0.90 2.48
CA ASP A 231 20.77 -0.38 2.46
C ASP A 231 20.88 1.02 1.84
N ASN A 232 19.90 1.40 1.01
CA ASN A 232 19.91 2.67 0.31
C ASN A 232 18.51 3.24 0.14
N ILE A 233 18.30 4.52 0.48
CA ILE A 233 17.04 5.24 0.31
C ILE A 233 17.25 6.33 -0.76
N PRO A 234 17.20 5.98 -2.04
CA PRO A 234 17.58 6.90 -3.12
C PRO A 234 16.68 8.13 -3.23
N TYR A 235 15.45 8.06 -2.71
CA TYR A 235 14.42 9.08 -2.85
C TYR A 235 14.08 9.81 -1.55
N VAL A 236 14.87 9.71 -0.49
CA VAL A 236 14.56 10.34 0.82
C VAL A 236 14.25 11.84 0.68
N ALA A 237 15.00 12.55 -0.17
CA ALA A 237 14.80 13.97 -0.44
C ALA A 237 13.48 14.31 -1.16
N LYS A 238 12.80 13.32 -1.74
CA LYS A 238 11.45 13.43 -2.36
C LYS A 238 10.37 12.88 -1.43
N ILE A 239 10.67 11.83 -0.67
CA ILE A 239 9.73 11.13 0.22
C ILE A 239 9.24 12.07 1.32
N ASP A 240 10.13 12.67 2.08
CA ASP A 240 9.76 13.50 3.22
C ASP A 240 8.90 14.72 2.82
N PRO A 241 9.26 15.50 1.77
CA PRO A 241 8.39 16.57 1.28
C PRO A 241 7.03 16.09 0.79
N LEU A 242 6.97 14.93 0.12
CA LEU A 242 5.70 14.38 -0.35
C LEU A 242 4.80 13.99 0.83
N ILE A 243 5.33 13.31 1.85
CA ILE A 243 4.59 12.95 3.07
C ILE A 243 4.12 14.22 3.78
N ALA A 244 4.98 15.24 3.92
CA ALA A 244 4.63 16.50 4.57
C ALA A 244 3.46 17.22 3.87
N VAL A 245 3.39 17.14 2.55
CA VAL A 245 2.32 17.76 1.74
C VAL A 245 1.03 16.95 1.77
N GLU A 246 1.10 15.63 1.59
CA GLU A 246 -0.08 14.78 1.45
C GLU A 246 -0.67 14.34 2.81
N LEU A 247 0.15 14.27 3.86
CA LEU A 247 -0.21 13.78 5.19
C LEU A 247 0.23 14.75 6.31
N PRO A 248 -0.03 16.07 6.22
CA PRO A 248 0.52 17.07 7.15
C PRO A 248 0.10 16.85 8.61
N GLN A 249 -1.09 16.22 8.83
CA GLN A 249 -1.61 15.90 10.16
C GLN A 249 -0.83 14.77 10.84
N PHE A 250 -0.27 13.84 10.07
CA PHE A 250 0.52 12.71 10.61
C PHE A 250 2.01 13.01 10.60
N PHE A 251 2.53 13.73 9.58
CA PHE A 251 3.94 14.04 9.43
C PHE A 251 4.56 14.68 10.69
N LYS A 252 3.86 15.64 11.30
CA LYS A 252 4.30 16.30 12.55
C LYS A 252 4.18 15.45 13.82
N LEU A 253 3.58 14.27 13.73
CA LEU A 253 3.45 13.32 14.84
C LEU A 253 4.47 12.19 14.77
N ILE A 254 5.27 12.10 13.69
CA ILE A 254 6.31 11.09 13.54
C ILE A 254 7.34 11.27 14.66
N LYS A 255 7.56 10.20 15.42
CA LYS A 255 8.53 10.17 16.51
C LYS A 255 9.87 9.64 15.98
N ILE A 256 10.97 10.22 16.43
CA ILE A 256 12.31 9.70 16.15
C ILE A 256 12.60 8.59 17.16
N GLU A 257 13.09 7.48 16.67
CA GLU A 257 13.50 6.31 17.44
C GLU A 257 14.99 6.03 17.27
#